data_fa68e71fe99d3c6353643e12511d3624
#
_entry.id   fa68e71fe99d3c6353643e12511d3624
#
_cell.length_a   1.000
_cell.length_b   1.000
_cell.length_c   1.000
_cell.angle_alpha   90.00
_cell.angle_beta   90.00
_cell.angle_gamma   90.00
#
_symmetry.space_group_name_H-M   'P 1'
#
loop_
_entity.id
_entity.type
_entity.pdbx_description
1 polymer ?
#
loop_
_entity_poly.entity_id
_entity_poly.type
_entity_poly.pdbx_seq_one_letter_code
_entity_poly.pdbx_strand_id
1 'polypeptide(L)'
;GCDTILAGFVGEDYHCRSLKEKLLENKIDDVGLVPTNRPTTTKMRIIGGHQQMMRLDFESTEPLEKIYIDKFLAFVRCKLAESIDAIVVSDYAKGTCSEVTTTAIIEAAHAHGVPVIIDPKGANWTKYRGADYITPNIKEINELLLDPIKNTDAEVLKAAHYIMRKYRIKNVLVTRSESGVTLVREGEEVHIPTRAQEVFDVSGAGDTVIAVLAAGLAGGLKGRDAAFLANLAASVVVRKLGTYAVSREELKEALRGLSREEA
;
A
#
# COMPACT_ATOMS: atom_id res chain seq x y z
N GLY A 1 9.43 -5.48 -12.21
CA GLY A 1 10.78 -5.93 -12.13
C GLY A 1 11.24 -6.26 -10.71
N CYS A 2 10.31 -6.58 -9.78
CA CYS A 2 10.61 -7.13 -8.46
C CYS A 2 10.05 -8.55 -8.40
N ASP A 3 10.73 -9.44 -7.69
CA ASP A 3 10.17 -10.70 -7.29
C ASP A 3 9.19 -10.42 -6.14
N THR A 4 7.93 -10.84 -6.33
CA THR A 4 6.86 -10.48 -5.41
C THR A 4 6.17 -11.73 -4.90
N ILE A 5 5.98 -11.80 -3.59
CA ILE A 5 5.21 -12.86 -2.92
C ILE A 5 3.95 -12.24 -2.33
N LEU A 6 2.79 -12.77 -2.68
CA LEU A 6 1.54 -12.38 -2.04
C LEU A 6 1.26 -13.29 -0.84
N ALA A 7 1.00 -12.66 0.31
CA ALA A 7 0.64 -13.37 1.53
C ALA A 7 -0.67 -12.83 2.11
N GLY A 8 -1.51 -13.73 2.59
CA GLY A 8 -2.83 -13.39 3.14
C GLY A 8 -3.73 -14.59 3.32
N PHE A 9 -5.01 -14.34 3.59
CA PHE A 9 -6.00 -15.40 3.83
C PHE A 9 -6.97 -15.50 2.66
N VAL A 10 -7.27 -16.72 2.24
CA VAL A 10 -8.17 -17.04 1.14
C VAL A 10 -9.14 -18.14 1.54
N GLY A 11 -10.23 -18.31 0.81
CA GLY A 11 -11.13 -19.44 0.92
C GLY A 11 -10.68 -20.61 0.03
N GLU A 12 -11.29 -21.76 0.20
CA GLU A 12 -11.15 -22.91 -0.70
C GLU A 12 -12.26 -22.87 -1.77
N ASP A 13 -12.34 -21.80 -2.54
CA ASP A 13 -13.42 -21.48 -3.45
C ASP A 13 -12.96 -21.17 -4.88
N TYR A 14 -13.92 -20.87 -5.75
CA TYR A 14 -13.66 -20.49 -7.15
C TYR A 14 -12.82 -19.20 -7.22
N HIS A 15 -13.08 -18.23 -6.36
CA HIS A 15 -12.41 -16.93 -6.39
C HIS A 15 -10.92 -17.07 -6.01
N CYS A 16 -10.59 -17.99 -5.10
CA CYS A 16 -9.20 -18.31 -4.81
C CYS A 16 -8.48 -18.89 -6.04
N ARG A 17 -9.11 -19.80 -6.78
CA ARG A 17 -8.51 -20.35 -8.00
C ARG A 17 -8.28 -19.27 -9.05
N SER A 18 -9.29 -18.43 -9.30
CA SER A 18 -9.16 -17.30 -10.23
C SER A 18 -8.09 -16.29 -9.81
N LEU A 19 -7.93 -16.03 -8.50
CA LEU A 19 -6.84 -15.20 -7.97
C LEU A 19 -5.48 -15.81 -8.29
N LYS A 20 -5.29 -17.11 -8.01
CA LYS A 20 -4.03 -17.81 -8.27
C LYS A 20 -3.64 -17.82 -9.76
N GLU A 21 -4.61 -18.02 -10.64
CA GLU A 21 -4.39 -17.90 -12.10
C GLU A 21 -3.85 -16.50 -12.46
N LYS A 22 -4.46 -15.45 -11.94
CA LYS A 22 -4.00 -14.06 -12.17
C LYS A 22 -2.63 -13.76 -11.57
N LEU A 23 -2.31 -14.30 -10.41
CA LEU A 23 -0.99 -14.17 -9.80
C LEU A 23 0.08 -14.84 -10.68
N LEU A 24 -0.19 -16.04 -11.17
CA LEU A 24 0.70 -16.77 -12.07
C LEU A 24 0.93 -16.01 -13.39
N GLU A 25 -0.12 -15.49 -14.01
CA GLU A 25 -0.04 -14.65 -15.22
C GLU A 25 0.87 -13.44 -15.02
N ASN A 26 0.86 -12.85 -13.82
CA ASN A 26 1.65 -11.68 -13.46
C ASN A 26 2.99 -12.03 -12.78
N LYS A 27 3.37 -13.32 -12.71
CA LYS A 27 4.61 -13.81 -12.10
C LYS A 27 4.74 -13.40 -10.62
N ILE A 28 3.62 -13.42 -9.90
CA ILE A 28 3.56 -13.16 -8.46
C ILE A 28 3.45 -14.52 -7.77
N ASP A 29 4.32 -14.77 -6.79
CA ASP A 29 4.31 -16.00 -6.02
C ASP A 29 3.14 -16.01 -5.02
N ASP A 30 2.34 -17.06 -5.02
CA ASP A 30 1.16 -17.24 -4.20
C ASP A 30 1.37 -18.14 -2.96
N VAL A 31 2.60 -18.57 -2.70
CA VAL A 31 2.94 -19.50 -1.59
C VAL A 31 2.58 -18.96 -0.21
N GLY A 32 2.38 -17.65 -0.07
CA GLY A 32 1.95 -17.00 1.17
C GLY A 32 0.45 -16.99 1.40
N LEU A 33 -0.36 -17.54 0.49
CA LEU A 33 -1.80 -17.60 0.64
C LEU A 33 -2.18 -18.77 1.57
N VAL A 34 -2.81 -18.45 2.69
CA VAL A 34 -3.28 -19.43 3.69
C VAL A 34 -4.75 -19.71 3.48
N PRO A 35 -5.14 -20.94 3.07
CA PRO A 35 -6.54 -21.33 2.97
C PRO A 35 -7.22 -21.35 4.34
N THR A 36 -8.44 -20.84 4.40
CA THR A 36 -9.26 -20.75 5.62
C THR A 36 -10.69 -21.21 5.34
N ASN A 37 -11.49 -21.30 6.39
CA ASN A 37 -12.93 -21.57 6.31
C ASN A 37 -13.77 -20.33 5.89
N ARG A 38 -13.14 -19.20 5.61
CA ARG A 38 -13.81 -17.98 5.12
C ARG A 38 -13.83 -17.94 3.60
N PRO A 39 -14.81 -17.24 2.98
CA PRO A 39 -14.76 -17.02 1.55
C PRO A 39 -13.57 -16.11 1.17
N THR A 40 -13.02 -16.32 -0.01
CA THR A 40 -12.08 -15.37 -0.61
C THR A 40 -12.80 -14.02 -0.78
N THR A 41 -12.25 -12.97 -0.17
CA THR A 41 -12.87 -11.63 -0.24
C THR A 41 -13.00 -11.19 -1.69
N THR A 42 -14.24 -11.02 -2.14
CA THR A 42 -14.55 -10.69 -3.52
C THR A 42 -15.55 -9.54 -3.59
N LYS A 43 -15.24 -8.55 -4.42
CA LYS A 43 -16.11 -7.40 -4.69
C LYS A 43 -16.53 -7.42 -6.14
N MET A 44 -17.76 -7.86 -6.38
CA MET A 44 -18.34 -7.95 -7.71
C MET A 44 -19.15 -6.69 -8.03
N ARG A 45 -18.79 -6.00 -9.12
CA ARG A 45 -19.56 -4.85 -9.62
C ARG A 45 -20.37 -5.26 -10.83
N ILE A 46 -21.67 -5.06 -10.74
CA ILE A 46 -22.59 -5.27 -11.86
C ILE A 46 -22.78 -3.93 -12.56
N ILE A 47 -22.37 -3.89 -13.83
CA ILE A 47 -22.42 -2.69 -14.66
C ILE A 47 -23.44 -2.90 -15.75
N GLY A 48 -24.42 -2.00 -15.86
CA GLY A 48 -25.41 -1.96 -16.93
C GLY A 48 -25.18 -0.71 -17.80
N GLY A 49 -24.88 -0.92 -19.09
CA GLY A 49 -24.46 0.18 -19.95
C GLY A 49 -23.16 0.82 -19.45
N HIS A 50 -23.22 2.07 -18.98
CA HIS A 50 -22.06 2.80 -18.45
C HIS A 50 -22.18 3.11 -16.93
N GLN A 51 -23.16 2.52 -16.25
CA GLN A 51 -23.41 2.79 -14.83
C GLN A 51 -23.25 1.53 -13.98
N GLN A 52 -22.61 1.69 -12.81
CA GLN A 52 -22.59 0.63 -11.80
C GLN A 52 -24.00 0.53 -11.18
N MET A 53 -24.70 -0.59 -11.43
CA MET A 53 -26.03 -0.84 -10.92
C MET A 53 -26.00 -1.32 -9.46
N MET A 54 -25.08 -2.24 -9.14
CA MET A 54 -24.91 -2.74 -7.78
C MET A 54 -23.52 -3.29 -7.55
N ARG A 55 -23.14 -3.45 -6.26
CA ARG A 55 -21.96 -4.16 -5.83
C ARG A 55 -22.35 -5.27 -4.86
N LEU A 56 -21.84 -6.46 -5.12
CA LEU A 56 -21.96 -7.61 -4.22
C LEU A 56 -20.61 -7.83 -3.55
N ASP A 57 -20.60 -7.82 -2.23
CA ASP A 57 -19.40 -8.05 -1.42
C ASP A 57 -19.50 -9.44 -0.76
N PHE A 58 -18.64 -10.36 -1.20
CA PHE A 58 -18.47 -11.69 -0.59
C PHE A 58 -17.27 -11.59 0.36
N GLU A 59 -17.54 -11.47 1.64
CA GLU A 59 -16.50 -11.26 2.65
C GLU A 59 -16.97 -11.74 4.03
N SER A 60 -16.02 -12.02 4.92
CA SER A 60 -16.28 -12.30 6.32
C SER A 60 -15.49 -11.34 7.20
N THR A 61 -16.13 -10.80 8.21
CA THR A 61 -15.51 -9.94 9.25
C THR A 61 -15.27 -10.69 10.56
N GLU A 62 -15.66 -11.98 10.64
CA GLU A 62 -15.43 -12.81 11.82
C GLU A 62 -13.92 -12.87 12.14
N PRO A 63 -13.52 -12.96 13.41
CA PRO A 63 -12.11 -13.17 13.77
C PRO A 63 -11.55 -14.45 13.13
N LEU A 64 -10.31 -14.40 12.66
CA LEU A 64 -9.61 -15.59 12.17
C LEU A 64 -9.25 -16.51 13.32
N GLU A 65 -9.41 -17.82 13.11
CA GLU A 65 -8.95 -18.79 14.06
C GLU A 65 -7.43 -18.74 14.22
N LYS A 66 -6.96 -18.96 15.45
CA LYS A 66 -5.54 -18.88 15.78
C LYS A 66 -4.65 -19.76 14.89
N ILE A 67 -5.14 -20.93 14.49
CA ILE A 67 -4.37 -21.86 13.65
C ILE A 67 -3.99 -21.25 12.30
N TYR A 68 -4.87 -20.45 11.68
CA TYR A 68 -4.59 -19.79 10.41
C TYR A 68 -3.59 -18.64 10.61
N ILE A 69 -3.75 -17.87 11.68
CA ILE A 69 -2.83 -16.80 12.07
C ILE A 69 -1.43 -17.37 12.31
N ASP A 70 -1.32 -18.44 13.05
CA ASP A 70 -0.03 -19.09 13.37
C ASP A 70 0.67 -19.60 12.09
N LYS A 71 -0.07 -20.22 11.16
CA LYS A 71 0.45 -20.63 9.84
C LYS A 71 0.98 -19.44 9.04
N PHE A 72 0.19 -18.38 8.96
CA PHE A 72 0.56 -17.16 8.25
C PHE A 72 1.83 -16.53 8.83
N LEU A 73 1.91 -16.36 10.15
CA LEU A 73 3.08 -15.79 10.81
C LEU A 73 4.32 -16.70 10.73
N ALA A 74 4.14 -18.01 10.74
CA ALA A 74 5.23 -18.95 10.50
C ALA A 74 5.80 -18.79 9.09
N PHE A 75 4.93 -18.66 8.09
CA PHE A 75 5.33 -18.37 6.71
C PHE A 75 6.11 -17.06 6.59
N VAL A 76 5.60 -15.97 7.18
CA VAL A 76 6.28 -14.66 7.14
C VAL A 76 7.68 -14.76 7.76
N ARG A 77 7.81 -15.40 8.92
CA ARG A 77 9.12 -15.60 9.57
C ARG A 77 10.08 -16.43 8.72
N CYS A 78 9.58 -17.48 8.08
CA CYS A 78 10.39 -18.30 7.17
C CYS A 78 10.93 -17.44 6.01
N LYS A 79 10.09 -16.66 5.38
CA LYS A 79 10.50 -15.80 4.24
C LYS A 79 11.46 -14.70 4.64
N LEU A 80 11.29 -14.10 5.81
CA LEU A 80 12.23 -13.13 6.35
C LEU A 80 13.63 -13.72 6.59
N ALA A 81 13.72 -15.00 6.93
CA ALA A 81 14.99 -15.70 7.10
C ALA A 81 15.67 -16.05 5.75
N GLU A 82 14.93 -16.08 4.64
CA GLU A 82 15.49 -16.38 3.32
C GLU A 82 16.16 -15.16 2.68
N SER A 83 15.47 -14.12 2.38
CA SER A 83 15.97 -12.83 1.89
C SER A 83 14.77 -12.00 1.37
N ILE A 84 14.30 -11.07 2.16
CA ILE A 84 13.25 -10.12 1.78
C ILE A 84 13.82 -8.72 1.91
N ASP A 85 13.66 -7.89 0.89
CA ASP A 85 14.17 -6.53 0.88
C ASP A 85 13.18 -5.50 1.45
N ALA A 86 11.86 -5.79 1.39
CA ALA A 86 10.82 -4.94 1.96
C ALA A 86 9.52 -5.72 2.16
N ILE A 87 8.70 -5.31 3.13
CA ILE A 87 7.33 -5.79 3.31
C ILE A 87 6.35 -4.65 3.08
N VAL A 88 5.36 -4.88 2.22
CA VAL A 88 4.18 -4.02 2.05
C VAL A 88 3.00 -4.63 2.79
N VAL A 89 2.40 -3.87 3.69
CA VAL A 89 1.14 -4.23 4.36
C VAL A 89 0.03 -3.35 3.81
N SER A 90 -0.79 -3.90 2.92
CA SER A 90 -1.95 -3.20 2.36
C SER A 90 -3.21 -3.61 3.14
N ASP A 91 -3.73 -2.70 3.95
CA ASP A 91 -4.87 -2.98 4.82
C ASP A 91 -6.20 -2.53 4.19
N TYR A 92 -7.11 -3.49 4.03
CA TYR A 92 -8.47 -3.26 3.56
C TYR A 92 -9.54 -3.45 4.67
N ALA A 93 -9.10 -3.57 5.93
CA ALA A 93 -9.95 -3.80 7.10
C ALA A 93 -10.80 -5.09 6.96
N LYS A 94 -10.24 -6.16 6.38
CA LYS A 94 -10.90 -7.47 6.18
C LYS A 94 -10.30 -8.58 7.06
N GLY A 95 -9.58 -8.20 8.11
CA GLY A 95 -9.11 -9.10 9.17
C GLY A 95 -7.71 -9.68 8.98
N THR A 96 -7.09 -9.57 7.80
CA THR A 96 -5.68 -9.98 7.60
C THR A 96 -4.75 -9.11 8.44
N CYS A 97 -4.93 -7.79 8.38
CA CYS A 97 -4.13 -6.81 9.11
C CYS A 97 -4.77 -6.51 10.48
N SER A 98 -4.83 -7.52 11.35
CA SER A 98 -5.22 -7.37 12.75
C SER A 98 -4.07 -6.80 13.59
N GLU A 99 -4.35 -6.39 14.83
CA GLU A 99 -3.30 -5.96 15.77
C GLU A 99 -2.26 -7.08 15.98
N VAL A 100 -2.72 -8.33 16.13
CA VAL A 100 -1.84 -9.50 16.33
C VAL A 100 -0.95 -9.74 15.11
N THR A 101 -1.51 -9.78 13.92
CA THR A 101 -0.75 -10.10 12.70
C THR A 101 0.19 -8.96 12.33
N THR A 102 -0.29 -7.72 12.36
CA THR A 102 0.52 -6.56 11.90
C THR A 102 1.67 -6.27 12.87
N THR A 103 1.43 -6.29 14.19
CA THR A 103 2.50 -6.12 15.17
C THR A 103 3.56 -7.20 15.02
N ALA A 104 3.15 -8.47 14.89
CA ALA A 104 4.08 -9.59 14.74
C ALA A 104 4.91 -9.48 13.44
N ILE A 105 4.31 -8.99 12.33
CA ILE A 105 5.03 -8.73 11.07
C ILE A 105 6.10 -7.65 11.28
N ILE A 106 5.73 -6.52 11.88
CA ILE A 106 6.65 -5.39 12.12
C ILE A 106 7.83 -5.84 12.99
N GLU A 107 7.56 -6.55 14.09
CA GLU A 107 8.60 -7.04 15.00
C GLU A 107 9.54 -8.03 14.30
N ALA A 108 8.98 -9.00 13.56
CA ALA A 108 9.76 -9.98 12.83
C ALA A 108 10.61 -9.35 11.73
N ALA A 109 10.05 -8.40 10.97
CA ALA A 109 10.77 -7.67 9.92
C ALA A 109 11.94 -6.87 10.49
N HIS A 110 11.72 -6.15 11.60
CA HIS A 110 12.77 -5.38 12.26
C HIS A 110 13.90 -6.27 12.79
N ALA A 111 13.60 -7.47 13.29
CA ALA A 111 14.63 -8.42 13.72
C ALA A 111 15.56 -8.85 12.58
N HIS A 112 15.11 -8.70 11.32
CA HIS A 112 15.89 -9.03 10.11
C HIS A 112 16.37 -7.76 9.37
N GLY A 113 16.12 -6.56 9.89
CA GLY A 113 16.49 -5.30 9.24
C GLY A 113 15.65 -4.95 7.99
N VAL A 114 14.49 -5.57 7.84
CA VAL A 114 13.59 -5.40 6.68
C VAL A 114 12.61 -4.27 6.95
N PRO A 115 12.50 -3.25 6.09
CA PRO A 115 11.55 -2.17 6.25
C PRO A 115 10.11 -2.63 6.00
N VAL A 116 9.18 -2.10 6.80
CA VAL A 116 7.74 -2.33 6.66
C VAL A 116 7.06 -1.04 6.21
N ILE A 117 6.37 -1.11 5.08
CA ILE A 117 5.63 0.00 4.48
C ILE A 117 4.14 -0.33 4.54
N ILE A 118 3.33 0.57 5.10
CA ILE A 118 1.90 0.31 5.39
C ILE A 118 1.01 1.28 4.62
N ASP A 119 0.04 0.71 3.90
CA ASP A 119 -1.15 1.42 3.43
C ASP A 119 -2.26 1.25 4.47
N PRO A 120 -2.63 2.31 5.23
CA PRO A 120 -3.48 2.17 6.40
C PRO A 120 -4.96 2.16 6.05
N LYS A 121 -5.79 1.56 6.95
CA LYS A 121 -7.24 1.62 6.86
C LYS A 121 -7.91 1.74 8.22
N GLY A 122 -8.99 2.55 8.27
CA GLY A 122 -9.81 2.76 9.45
C GLY A 122 -9.19 3.71 10.48
N ALA A 123 -9.89 3.91 11.61
CA ALA A 123 -9.54 4.90 12.63
C ALA A 123 -8.54 4.42 13.70
N ASN A 124 -8.23 3.12 13.74
CA ASN A 124 -7.29 2.57 14.74
C ASN A 124 -5.96 2.18 14.10
N TRP A 125 -4.94 3.01 14.28
CA TRP A 125 -3.60 2.78 13.78
C TRP A 125 -2.62 2.25 14.84
N THR A 126 -3.10 1.85 16.02
CA THR A 126 -2.27 1.24 17.05
C THR A 126 -1.54 0.01 16.54
N LYS A 127 -2.20 -0.77 15.67
CA LYS A 127 -1.65 -1.96 15.01
C LYS A 127 -0.46 -1.68 14.08
N TYR A 128 -0.26 -0.44 13.62
CA TYR A 128 0.85 -0.05 12.75
C TYR A 128 2.05 0.55 13.52
N ARG A 129 1.98 0.52 14.85
CA ARG A 129 3.01 1.11 15.70
C ARG A 129 4.39 0.57 15.36
N GLY A 130 5.30 1.51 15.13
CA GLY A 130 6.70 1.20 14.82
C GLY A 130 6.99 0.96 13.35
N ALA A 131 6.02 0.99 12.44
CA ALA A 131 6.27 0.85 11.00
C ALA A 131 7.32 1.85 10.49
N ASP A 132 8.07 1.45 9.46
CA ASP A 132 9.09 2.32 8.87
C ASP A 132 8.46 3.40 7.99
N TYR A 133 7.43 3.05 7.22
CA TYR A 133 6.66 3.99 6.42
C TYR A 133 5.17 3.74 6.55
N ILE A 134 4.38 4.82 6.46
CA ILE A 134 2.93 4.75 6.28
C ILE A 134 2.52 5.71 5.17
N THR A 135 1.55 5.31 4.31
CA THR A 135 1.17 6.06 3.11
C THR A 135 -0.29 6.51 3.10
N PRO A 136 -0.78 7.24 4.12
CA PRO A 136 -2.17 7.65 4.19
C PRO A 136 -2.52 8.72 3.16
N ASN A 137 -3.77 8.73 2.74
CA ASN A 137 -4.38 9.90 2.10
C ASN A 137 -5.06 10.82 3.13
N ILE A 138 -5.49 12.01 2.68
CA ILE A 138 -6.15 13.00 3.56
C ILE A 138 -7.43 12.44 4.20
N LYS A 139 -8.18 11.62 3.48
CA LYS A 139 -9.41 11.02 4.01
C LYS A 139 -9.09 10.05 5.16
N GLU A 140 -8.09 9.22 5.02
CA GLU A 140 -7.67 8.27 6.06
C GLU A 140 -7.09 8.98 7.29
N ILE A 141 -6.36 10.08 7.08
CA ILE A 141 -5.95 10.95 8.20
C ILE A 141 -7.17 11.52 8.91
N ASN A 142 -8.17 11.97 8.17
CA ASN A 142 -9.40 12.53 8.75
C ASN A 142 -10.28 11.47 9.44
N GLU A 143 -10.23 10.21 9.01
CA GLU A 143 -10.88 9.11 9.73
C GLU A 143 -10.17 8.81 11.08
N LEU A 144 -8.88 9.12 11.18
CA LEU A 144 -8.07 8.91 12.39
C LEU A 144 -8.20 10.05 13.40
N LEU A 145 -8.34 11.28 12.93
CA LEU A 145 -8.33 12.49 13.77
C LEU A 145 -9.73 12.86 14.24
N LEU A 146 -9.85 13.41 15.46
CA LEU A 146 -11.10 13.97 15.96
C LEU A 146 -11.49 15.25 15.19
N ASP A 147 -10.49 16.09 14.89
CA ASP A 147 -10.66 17.32 14.12
C ASP A 147 -10.09 17.11 12.72
N PRO A 148 -10.95 17.09 11.68
CA PRO A 148 -10.49 16.91 10.30
C PRO A 148 -9.58 18.04 9.85
N ILE A 149 -8.53 17.68 9.10
CA ILE A 149 -7.59 18.63 8.48
C ILE A 149 -7.99 18.98 7.05
N LYS A 150 -7.59 20.17 6.60
CA LYS A 150 -7.62 20.56 5.19
C LYS A 150 -6.33 20.11 4.50
N ASN A 151 -6.39 19.99 3.16
CA ASN A 151 -5.23 19.65 2.35
C ASN A 151 -4.30 20.87 2.15
N THR A 152 -3.86 21.50 3.24
CA THR A 152 -2.84 22.55 3.25
C THR A 152 -1.53 22.01 3.79
N ASP A 153 -0.39 22.58 3.37
CA ASP A 153 0.93 22.09 3.78
C ASP A 153 1.07 22.10 5.31
N ALA A 154 0.67 23.19 5.94
CA ALA A 154 0.78 23.34 7.40
C ALA A 154 -0.03 22.30 8.17
N GLU A 155 -1.27 22.02 7.76
CA GLU A 155 -2.13 21.05 8.43
C GLU A 155 -1.66 19.62 8.19
N VAL A 156 -1.20 19.31 6.96
CA VAL A 156 -0.64 18.01 6.60
C VAL A 156 0.63 17.72 7.39
N LEU A 157 1.56 18.67 7.50
CA LEU A 157 2.78 18.53 8.31
C LEU A 157 2.45 18.29 9.77
N LYS A 158 1.52 19.09 10.35
CA LYS A 158 1.07 18.92 11.73
C LYS A 158 0.49 17.54 12.00
N ALA A 159 -0.35 17.04 11.08
CA ALA A 159 -0.96 15.71 11.19
C ALA A 159 0.09 14.60 11.05
N ALA A 160 1.01 14.71 10.10
CA ALA A 160 2.08 13.73 9.91
C ALA A 160 2.98 13.64 11.15
N HIS A 161 3.39 14.76 11.71
CA HIS A 161 4.17 14.77 12.97
C HIS A 161 3.41 14.17 14.17
N TYR A 162 2.09 14.42 14.25
CA TYR A 162 1.25 13.78 15.25
C TYR A 162 1.25 12.25 15.09
N ILE A 163 1.08 11.76 13.86
CA ILE A 163 1.09 10.33 13.53
C ILE A 163 2.43 9.71 13.89
N MET A 164 3.54 10.32 13.48
CA MET A 164 4.91 9.85 13.81
C MET A 164 5.09 9.67 15.30
N ARG A 165 4.76 10.70 16.09
CA ARG A 165 4.92 10.67 17.55
C ARG A 165 4.01 9.67 18.24
N LYS A 166 2.71 9.69 17.91
CA LYS A 166 1.70 8.86 18.57
C LYS A 166 1.91 7.38 18.31
N TYR A 167 2.21 7.02 17.05
CA TYR A 167 2.34 5.63 16.63
C TYR A 167 3.80 5.18 16.47
N ARG A 168 4.77 6.04 16.77
CA ARG A 168 6.21 5.75 16.60
C ARG A 168 6.57 5.29 15.19
N ILE A 169 5.91 5.86 14.19
CA ILE A 169 6.17 5.61 12.78
C ILE A 169 7.35 6.49 12.35
N LYS A 170 8.31 5.92 11.62
CA LYS A 170 9.54 6.65 11.25
C LYS A 170 9.32 7.66 10.14
N ASN A 171 8.51 7.32 9.14
CA ASN A 171 8.27 8.16 7.97
C ASN A 171 6.78 8.14 7.59
N VAL A 172 6.23 9.29 7.25
CA VAL A 172 4.85 9.43 6.75
C VAL A 172 4.89 10.03 5.35
N LEU A 173 4.37 9.30 4.37
CA LEU A 173 4.20 9.79 3.00
C LEU A 173 2.70 10.04 2.76
N VAL A 174 2.27 11.27 2.91
CA VAL A 174 0.85 11.64 2.70
C VAL A 174 0.57 11.79 1.22
N THR A 175 -0.41 11.05 0.69
CA THR A 175 -0.93 11.25 -0.67
C THR A 175 -2.01 12.33 -0.66
N ARG A 176 -1.90 13.33 -1.57
CA ARG A 176 -2.64 14.58 -1.50
C ARG A 176 -3.39 14.91 -2.81
N SER A 177 -3.74 13.87 -3.56
CA SER A 177 -4.44 13.99 -4.84
C SER A 177 -3.70 14.95 -5.81
N GLU A 178 -4.37 16.02 -6.24
CA GLU A 178 -3.82 17.05 -7.14
C GLU A 178 -2.61 17.80 -6.56
N SER A 179 -2.41 17.80 -5.25
CA SER A 179 -1.24 18.40 -4.60
C SER A 179 -0.02 17.47 -4.55
N GLY A 180 -0.12 16.24 -5.11
CA GLY A 180 0.97 15.28 -5.15
C GLY A 180 1.16 14.55 -3.82
N VAL A 181 2.39 14.51 -3.29
CA VAL A 181 2.70 13.82 -2.03
C VAL A 181 3.54 14.69 -1.09
N THR A 182 3.42 14.41 0.20
CA THR A 182 4.26 15.06 1.23
C THR A 182 4.95 13.99 2.04
N LEU A 183 6.28 13.96 2.00
CA LEU A 183 7.10 13.10 2.85
C LEU A 183 7.51 13.87 4.11
N VAL A 184 7.24 13.27 5.27
CA VAL A 184 7.67 13.79 6.58
C VAL A 184 8.46 12.70 7.28
N ARG A 185 9.68 13.02 7.69
CA ARG A 185 10.57 12.17 8.45
C ARG A 185 11.42 13.02 9.40
N GLU A 186 12.18 12.37 10.28
CA GLU A 186 13.05 13.10 11.19
C GLU A 186 14.05 13.99 10.44
N GLY A 187 13.98 15.30 10.68
CA GLY A 187 14.86 16.29 10.08
C GLY A 187 14.59 16.62 8.61
N GLU A 188 13.53 16.06 8.01
CA GLU A 188 13.21 16.31 6.60
C GLU A 188 11.69 16.38 6.36
N GLU A 189 11.25 17.45 5.69
CA GLU A 189 9.89 17.66 5.22
C GLU A 189 9.95 18.05 3.74
N VAL A 190 9.32 17.26 2.87
CA VAL A 190 9.38 17.48 1.42
C VAL A 190 7.99 17.41 0.81
N HIS A 191 7.60 18.47 0.11
CA HIS A 191 6.43 18.47 -0.76
C HIS A 191 6.87 18.15 -2.19
N ILE A 192 6.28 17.15 -2.80
CA ILE A 192 6.52 16.72 -4.17
C ILE A 192 5.22 16.91 -4.94
N PRO A 193 5.11 17.96 -5.77
CA PRO A 193 3.90 18.25 -6.51
C PRO A 193 3.60 17.14 -7.53
N THR A 194 2.31 16.98 -7.87
CA THR A 194 1.93 16.04 -8.93
C THR A 194 2.44 16.53 -10.29
N ARG A 195 2.75 15.59 -11.16
CA ARG A 195 3.08 15.84 -12.59
C ARG A 195 1.95 15.37 -13.52
N ALA A 196 0.81 14.98 -12.97
CA ALA A 196 -0.35 14.62 -13.77
C ALA A 196 -0.96 15.90 -14.41
N GLN A 197 -0.95 15.95 -15.75
CA GLN A 197 -1.58 17.04 -16.53
C GLN A 197 -3.06 16.73 -16.81
N GLU A 198 -3.37 15.42 -16.98
CA GLU A 198 -4.72 14.92 -17.22
C GLU A 198 -4.98 13.73 -16.30
N VAL A 199 -6.17 13.67 -15.72
CA VAL A 199 -6.60 12.59 -14.83
C VAL A 199 -7.85 11.96 -15.43
N PHE A 200 -7.77 10.67 -15.79
CA PHE A 200 -8.91 9.88 -16.27
C PHE A 200 -9.51 9.02 -15.16
N ASP A 201 -8.66 8.36 -14.38
CA ASP A 201 -9.11 7.49 -13.29
C ASP A 201 -8.04 7.46 -12.18
N VAL A 202 -8.47 7.68 -10.94
CA VAL A 202 -7.58 7.64 -9.77
C VAL A 202 -7.47 6.26 -9.12
N SER A 203 -8.17 5.25 -9.69
CA SER A 203 -8.16 3.88 -9.16
C SER A 203 -6.77 3.27 -9.21
N GLY A 204 -6.28 2.79 -8.05
CA GLY A 204 -4.95 2.19 -7.94
C GLY A 204 -3.79 3.18 -7.81
N ALA A 205 -4.05 4.49 -7.75
CA ALA A 205 -2.97 5.48 -7.56
C ALA A 205 -2.25 5.28 -6.21
N GLY A 206 -2.99 5.07 -5.11
CA GLY A 206 -2.42 4.77 -3.79
C GLY A 206 -1.63 3.46 -3.79
N ASP A 207 -2.19 2.39 -4.37
CA ASP A 207 -1.51 1.10 -4.53
C ASP A 207 -0.20 1.25 -5.33
N THR A 208 -0.20 2.10 -6.36
CA THR A 208 1.01 2.41 -7.14
C THR A 208 2.04 3.17 -6.31
N VAL A 209 1.61 4.15 -5.52
CA VAL A 209 2.52 4.92 -4.64
C VAL A 209 3.23 3.98 -3.67
N ILE A 210 2.49 3.14 -2.94
CA ILE A 210 3.12 2.25 -1.96
C ILE A 210 4.00 1.19 -2.63
N ALA A 211 3.58 0.62 -3.76
CA ALA A 211 4.36 -0.39 -4.48
C ALA A 211 5.68 0.16 -5.00
N VAL A 212 5.67 1.36 -5.62
CA VAL A 212 6.89 1.97 -6.15
C VAL A 212 7.77 2.53 -5.05
N LEU A 213 7.20 3.07 -3.97
CA LEU A 213 7.95 3.46 -2.78
C LEU A 213 8.72 2.26 -2.21
N ALA A 214 8.05 1.14 -2.00
CA ALA A 214 8.65 -0.08 -1.47
C ALA A 214 9.75 -0.63 -2.39
N ALA A 215 9.48 -0.70 -3.70
CA ALA A 215 10.46 -1.13 -4.69
C ALA A 215 11.70 -0.21 -4.74
N GLY A 216 11.50 1.09 -4.62
CA GLY A 216 12.59 2.08 -4.56
C GLY A 216 13.45 1.91 -3.31
N LEU A 217 12.83 1.76 -2.14
CA LEU A 217 13.52 1.53 -0.87
C LEU A 217 14.28 0.19 -0.89
N ALA A 218 13.66 -0.89 -1.37
CA ALA A 218 14.28 -2.19 -1.56
C ALA A 218 15.48 -2.13 -2.51
N GLY A 219 15.39 -1.28 -3.55
CA GLY A 219 16.50 -1.00 -4.48
C GLY A 219 17.56 -0.05 -3.94
N GLY A 220 17.49 0.37 -2.67
CA GLY A 220 18.49 1.23 -2.02
C GLY A 220 18.32 2.73 -2.27
N LEU A 221 17.20 3.17 -2.84
CA LEU A 221 16.93 4.60 -2.96
C LEU A 221 16.70 5.24 -1.59
N LYS A 222 17.11 6.50 -1.45
CA LYS A 222 16.75 7.30 -0.28
C LYS A 222 15.24 7.60 -0.27
N GLY A 223 14.67 7.79 0.92
CA GLY A 223 13.23 8.01 1.07
C GLY A 223 12.65 9.12 0.19
N ARG A 224 13.38 10.23 0.02
CA ARG A 224 12.99 11.32 -0.87
C ARG A 224 12.91 10.90 -2.33
N ASP A 225 13.92 10.18 -2.82
CA ASP A 225 14.00 9.76 -4.22
C ASP A 225 12.96 8.67 -4.51
N ALA A 226 12.75 7.75 -3.54
CA ALA A 226 11.70 6.74 -3.63
C ALA A 226 10.30 7.38 -3.63
N ALA A 227 10.04 8.39 -2.79
CA ALA A 227 8.78 9.14 -2.77
C ALA A 227 8.55 9.92 -4.07
N PHE A 228 9.60 10.54 -4.62
CA PHE A 228 9.54 11.19 -5.92
C PHE A 228 9.16 10.21 -7.04
N LEU A 229 9.83 9.06 -7.09
CA LEU A 229 9.57 8.01 -8.08
C LEU A 229 8.14 7.46 -7.95
N ALA A 230 7.66 7.27 -6.71
CA ALA A 230 6.30 6.83 -6.42
C ALA A 230 5.24 7.83 -6.89
N ASN A 231 5.45 9.13 -6.65
CA ASN A 231 4.56 10.19 -7.12
C ASN A 231 4.54 10.30 -8.66
N LEU A 232 5.71 10.15 -9.29
CA LEU A 232 5.82 10.12 -10.75
C LEU A 232 5.06 8.92 -11.33
N ALA A 233 5.22 7.73 -10.75
CA ALA A 233 4.50 6.54 -11.18
C ALA A 233 2.98 6.70 -11.05
N ALA A 234 2.50 7.27 -9.95
CA ALA A 234 1.08 7.60 -9.78
C ALA A 234 0.58 8.56 -10.86
N SER A 235 1.39 9.56 -11.26
CA SER A 235 1.02 10.49 -12.33
C SER A 235 0.89 9.83 -13.71
N VAL A 236 1.59 8.71 -13.95
CA VAL A 236 1.41 7.89 -15.15
C VAL A 236 0.12 7.08 -15.10
N VAL A 237 -0.14 6.45 -13.94
CA VAL A 237 -1.28 5.54 -13.74
C VAL A 237 -2.62 6.27 -13.85
N VAL A 238 -2.77 7.46 -13.26
CA VAL A 238 -4.03 8.23 -13.28
C VAL A 238 -4.45 8.69 -14.68
N ARG A 239 -3.59 8.56 -15.68
CA ARG A 239 -3.87 8.80 -17.11
C ARG A 239 -4.47 7.58 -17.81
N LYS A 240 -4.60 6.45 -17.13
CA LYS A 240 -5.14 5.20 -17.68
C LYS A 240 -6.53 4.95 -17.11
N LEU A 241 -7.36 4.23 -17.85
CA LEU A 241 -8.67 3.84 -17.37
C LEU A 241 -8.58 2.55 -16.55
N GLY A 242 -9.20 2.53 -15.39
CA GLY A 242 -9.20 1.39 -14.47
C GLY A 242 -7.89 1.23 -13.69
N THR A 243 -7.77 0.15 -12.92
CA THR A 243 -6.54 -0.19 -12.21
C THR A 243 -5.45 -0.60 -13.20
N TYR A 244 -4.36 0.15 -13.22
CA TYR A 244 -3.24 -0.06 -14.14
C TYR A 244 -1.94 -0.23 -13.37
N ALA A 245 -1.09 -1.16 -13.80
CA ALA A 245 0.25 -1.35 -13.26
C ALA A 245 1.27 -0.67 -14.18
N VAL A 246 1.97 0.36 -13.67
CA VAL A 246 2.99 1.08 -14.44
C VAL A 246 4.15 0.16 -14.80
N SER A 247 4.56 0.17 -16.07
CA SER A 247 5.73 -0.57 -16.53
C SER A 247 7.04 0.19 -16.24
N ARG A 248 8.16 -0.55 -16.25
CA ARG A 248 9.50 0.06 -16.12
C ARG A 248 9.80 1.04 -17.26
N GLU A 249 9.35 0.71 -18.45
CA GLU A 249 9.54 1.51 -19.66
C GLU A 249 8.79 2.83 -19.57
N GLU A 250 7.52 2.80 -19.16
CA GLU A 250 6.71 4.01 -18.95
C GLU A 250 7.32 4.91 -17.87
N LEU A 251 7.81 4.32 -16.78
CA LEU A 251 8.44 5.08 -15.71
C LEU A 251 9.77 5.72 -16.16
N LYS A 252 10.58 5.02 -16.96
CA LYS A 252 11.78 5.56 -17.58
C LYS A 252 11.47 6.70 -18.56
N GLU A 253 10.41 6.57 -19.34
CA GLU A 253 9.95 7.61 -20.26
C GLU A 253 9.52 8.86 -19.50
N ALA A 254 8.74 8.69 -18.43
CA ALA A 254 8.33 9.79 -17.56
C ALA A 254 9.54 10.52 -16.93
N LEU A 255 10.56 9.77 -16.47
CA LEU A 255 11.80 10.36 -15.95
C LEU A 255 12.58 11.14 -17.02
N ARG A 256 12.68 10.61 -18.25
CA ARG A 256 13.36 11.30 -19.36
C ARG A 256 12.63 12.59 -19.79
N GLY A 257 11.30 12.60 -19.70
CA GLY A 257 10.50 13.79 -19.96
C GLY A 257 10.88 14.94 -19.04
N LEU A 258 11.09 14.67 -17.75
CA LEU A 258 11.48 15.68 -16.75
C LEU A 258 12.84 16.32 -17.07
N SER A 259 13.83 15.53 -17.49
CA SER A 259 15.16 16.03 -17.83
C SER A 259 15.17 16.94 -19.07
N ARG A 260 14.12 16.89 -19.90
CA ARG A 260 13.99 17.76 -21.09
C ARG A 260 13.23 19.05 -20.80
N GLU A 261 12.41 19.10 -19.77
CA GLU A 261 11.69 20.30 -19.34
C GLU A 261 12.57 21.24 -18.49
N GLU A 262 13.63 20.70 -17.88
CA GLU A 262 14.58 21.45 -17.05
C GLU A 262 15.82 21.93 -17.83
N ALA A 263 15.98 21.56 -19.10
CA ALA A 263 17.08 21.93 -20.00
C ALA A 263 16.64 23.02 -21.00
#